data_f98bb026a9e538e3f18dc1b1b06cdf92
#
_entry.id   f98bb026a9e538e3f18dc1b1b06cdf92
#
_cell.length_a   1.000
_cell.length_b   1.000
_cell.length_c   1.000
_cell.angle_alpha   90.00
_cell.angle_beta   90.00
_cell.angle_gamma   90.00
#
_symmetry.space_group_name_H-M   'P 1'
#
loop_
_entity.id
_entity.type
_entity.pdbx_description
1 polymer ?
#
loop_
_entity_poly.entity_id
_entity_poly.type
_entity_poly.pdbx_seq_one_letter_code
_entity_poly.pdbx_strand_id
1 'polypeptide(L)'
;SIKGLPVRSGKVRDVYELNDRILMVSTDRISAFDWVLPTGIPDKGRELTQISRFWFEHLDTPNHVISTDIDPDLLPAGTDLDALRGRSMLVRKCQVVPIECVVRGYLAGSGWKEYQESGKVCGIPLPAGLKESDQLPEPIFTPATKEQSGHDINISFEEMVAVTGAAAAEELRRRSIELYQQGANW
;
A
#
# COMPACT_ATOMS: atom_id res chain seq x y z
N SER A 1 -20.09 -4.39 -9.30
CA SER A 1 -19.55 -5.74 -8.99
C SER A 1 -19.70 -6.66 -10.19
N ILE A 2 -18.77 -7.61 -10.33
CA ILE A 2 -18.82 -8.62 -11.39
C ILE A 2 -19.81 -9.71 -10.96
N LYS A 3 -20.89 -9.86 -11.74
CA LYS A 3 -21.95 -10.81 -11.44
C LYS A 3 -21.42 -12.26 -11.49
N GLY A 4 -21.70 -13.03 -10.48
CA GLY A 4 -21.27 -14.46 -10.41
C GLY A 4 -19.90 -14.70 -9.79
N LEU A 5 -19.13 -13.66 -9.45
CA LEU A 5 -17.90 -13.80 -8.67
C LEU A 5 -18.08 -13.26 -7.24
N PRO A 6 -17.61 -14.00 -6.23
CA PRO A 6 -17.57 -13.49 -4.88
C PRO A 6 -16.61 -12.29 -4.82
N VAL A 7 -17.03 -11.24 -4.11
CA VAL A 7 -16.27 -10.00 -3.98
C VAL A 7 -15.97 -9.70 -2.52
N ARG A 8 -14.73 -9.32 -2.24
CA ARG A 8 -14.34 -8.67 -0.99
C ARG A 8 -14.17 -7.18 -1.26
N SER A 9 -15.17 -6.40 -0.83
CA SER A 9 -15.15 -4.95 -0.99
C SER A 9 -14.40 -4.29 0.17
N GLY A 10 -13.31 -3.59 -0.15
CA GLY A 10 -12.65 -2.67 0.76
C GLY A 10 -13.22 -1.25 0.67
N LYS A 11 -12.62 -0.30 1.38
CA LYS A 11 -13.06 1.10 1.38
C LYS A 11 -13.05 1.72 -0.03
N VAL A 12 -12.04 1.39 -0.85
CA VAL A 12 -11.82 2.01 -2.18
C VAL A 12 -11.50 0.99 -3.28
N ARG A 13 -11.45 -0.30 -2.98
CA ARG A 13 -11.15 -1.37 -3.93
C ARG A 13 -12.11 -2.53 -3.76
N ASP A 14 -12.40 -3.22 -4.87
CA ASP A 14 -13.06 -4.50 -4.89
C ASP A 14 -12.06 -5.58 -5.32
N VAL A 15 -12.04 -6.70 -4.62
CA VAL A 15 -11.08 -7.79 -4.80
C VAL A 15 -11.84 -9.07 -5.11
N TYR A 16 -11.52 -9.68 -6.25
CA TYR A 16 -12.09 -10.94 -6.73
C TYR A 16 -11.00 -12.01 -6.78
N GLU A 17 -11.26 -13.16 -6.17
CA GLU A 17 -10.35 -14.30 -6.25
C GLU A 17 -10.62 -15.12 -7.51
N LEU A 18 -9.60 -15.33 -8.33
CA LEU A 18 -9.63 -16.09 -9.58
C LEU A 18 -8.61 -17.23 -9.47
N ASN A 19 -8.96 -18.30 -8.76
CA ASN A 19 -8.08 -19.46 -8.50
C ASN A 19 -6.75 -19.03 -7.83
N ASP A 20 -5.65 -19.07 -8.60
CA ASP A 20 -4.28 -18.69 -8.18
C ASP A 20 -3.97 -17.19 -8.35
N ARG A 21 -4.93 -16.41 -8.81
CA ARG A 21 -4.79 -14.98 -9.11
C ARG A 21 -5.83 -14.16 -8.37
N ILE A 22 -5.61 -12.87 -8.34
CA ILE A 22 -6.54 -11.90 -7.79
C ILE A 22 -6.77 -10.81 -8.84
N LEU A 23 -8.04 -10.50 -9.09
CA LEU A 23 -8.42 -9.31 -9.82
C LEU A 23 -8.76 -8.21 -8.83
N MET A 24 -7.96 -7.14 -8.85
CA MET A 24 -8.16 -5.95 -8.03
C MET A 24 -8.80 -4.86 -8.90
N VAL A 25 -9.95 -4.33 -8.46
CA VAL A 25 -10.65 -3.25 -9.16
C VAL A 25 -10.64 -2.01 -8.27
N SER A 26 -9.93 -0.97 -8.70
CA SER A 26 -9.95 0.33 -8.05
C SER A 26 -11.25 1.05 -8.37
N THR A 27 -11.95 1.48 -7.35
CA THR A 27 -13.24 2.17 -7.48
C THR A 27 -13.08 3.68 -7.36
N ASP A 28 -14.12 4.40 -7.73
CA ASP A 28 -14.19 5.85 -7.57
C ASP A 28 -14.60 6.28 -6.15
N ARG A 29 -14.81 5.29 -5.25
CA ARG A 29 -15.07 5.56 -3.84
C ARG A 29 -13.90 6.30 -3.20
N ILE A 30 -14.20 7.21 -2.29
CA ILE A 30 -13.23 7.89 -1.43
C ILE A 30 -13.57 7.60 0.02
N SER A 31 -12.56 7.45 0.86
CA SER A 31 -12.75 7.30 2.29
C SER A 31 -11.88 8.28 3.06
N ALA A 32 -12.42 8.77 4.17
CA ALA A 32 -11.71 9.61 5.13
C ALA A 32 -12.13 9.19 6.55
N PHE A 33 -11.18 9.17 7.50
CA PHE A 33 -11.43 8.77 8.88
C PHE A 33 -12.21 7.46 9.01
N ASP A 34 -11.83 6.45 8.20
CA ASP A 34 -12.46 5.12 8.08
C ASP A 34 -13.88 5.06 7.51
N TRP A 35 -14.46 6.19 7.15
CA TRP A 35 -15.77 6.26 6.50
C TRP A 35 -15.63 6.31 4.98
N VAL A 36 -16.47 5.55 4.29
CA VAL A 36 -16.63 5.68 2.84
C VAL A 36 -17.63 6.80 2.59
N LEU A 37 -17.19 7.82 1.88
CA LEU A 37 -18.04 8.96 1.54
C LEU A 37 -19.11 8.55 0.51
N PRO A 38 -20.31 9.13 0.57
CA PRO A 38 -21.42 8.74 -0.31
C PRO A 38 -21.19 9.08 -1.78
N THR A 39 -20.37 10.09 -2.06
CA THR A 39 -20.07 10.54 -3.43
C THR A 39 -18.69 10.07 -3.85
N GLY A 40 -18.61 9.36 -4.97
CA GLY A 40 -17.35 8.98 -5.59
C GLY A 40 -16.73 10.14 -6.37
N ILE A 41 -15.43 10.04 -6.62
CA ILE A 41 -14.71 10.96 -7.50
C ILE A 41 -14.59 10.28 -8.87
N PRO A 42 -15.23 10.80 -9.94
CA PRO A 42 -15.19 10.20 -11.26
C PRO A 42 -13.75 9.93 -11.72
N ASP A 43 -13.51 8.75 -12.27
CA ASP A 43 -12.24 8.26 -12.80
C ASP A 43 -11.08 8.11 -11.80
N LYS A 44 -11.27 8.41 -10.49
CA LYS A 44 -10.25 8.21 -9.45
C LYS A 44 -9.65 6.81 -9.50
N GLY A 45 -10.47 5.77 -9.69
CA GLY A 45 -9.99 4.39 -9.77
C GLY A 45 -9.08 4.16 -10.98
N ARG A 46 -9.37 4.80 -12.11
CA ARG A 46 -8.53 4.73 -13.32
C ARG A 46 -7.19 5.44 -13.11
N GLU A 47 -7.22 6.67 -12.64
CA GLU A 47 -6.02 7.46 -12.37
C GLU A 47 -5.07 6.74 -11.41
N LEU A 48 -5.58 6.25 -10.28
CA LEU A 48 -4.78 5.52 -9.31
C LEU A 48 -4.20 4.21 -9.88
N THR A 49 -4.92 3.53 -10.77
CA THR A 49 -4.42 2.32 -11.43
C THR A 49 -3.30 2.66 -12.41
N GLN A 50 -3.42 3.73 -13.19
CA GLN A 50 -2.37 4.16 -14.12
C GLN A 50 -1.11 4.62 -13.39
N ILE A 51 -1.25 5.39 -12.30
CA ILE A 51 -0.12 5.78 -11.44
C ILE A 51 0.56 4.54 -10.85
N SER A 52 -0.21 3.57 -10.36
CA SER A 52 0.34 2.32 -9.82
C SER A 52 1.08 1.53 -10.90
N ARG A 53 0.50 1.41 -12.10
CA ARG A 53 1.14 0.76 -13.25
C ARG A 53 2.48 1.41 -13.57
N PHE A 54 2.50 2.75 -13.67
CA PHE A 54 3.72 3.52 -13.91
C PHE A 54 4.82 3.14 -12.92
N TRP A 55 4.53 3.17 -11.62
CA TRP A 55 5.53 2.83 -10.60
C TRP A 55 5.96 1.37 -10.64
N PHE A 56 5.07 0.42 -10.89
CA PHE A 56 5.43 -0.99 -11.04
C PHE A 56 6.32 -1.27 -12.26
N GLU A 57 6.23 -0.47 -13.31
CA GLU A 57 7.06 -0.55 -14.50
C GLU A 57 8.42 0.14 -14.34
N HIS A 58 8.52 1.18 -13.48
CA HIS A 58 9.71 2.03 -13.37
C HIS A 58 10.59 1.71 -12.16
N LEU A 59 10.03 1.09 -11.11
CA LEU A 59 10.81 0.69 -9.95
C LEU A 59 11.51 -0.65 -10.21
N ASP A 60 12.81 -0.71 -9.96
CA ASP A 60 13.62 -1.93 -10.12
C ASP A 60 13.38 -2.90 -8.96
N THR A 61 12.19 -3.51 -8.95
CA THR A 61 11.82 -4.51 -7.94
C THR A 61 10.82 -5.52 -8.49
N PRO A 62 10.94 -6.80 -8.13
CA PRO A 62 9.90 -7.78 -8.42
C PRO A 62 8.57 -7.36 -7.82
N ASN A 63 7.49 -7.47 -8.59
CA ASN A 63 6.15 -7.15 -8.13
C ASN A 63 5.14 -8.26 -8.48
N HIS A 64 3.92 -8.13 -8.01
CA HIS A 64 2.87 -9.13 -8.16
C HIS A 64 1.98 -8.92 -9.39
N VAL A 65 2.15 -7.83 -10.13
CA VAL A 65 1.30 -7.50 -11.28
C VAL A 65 1.56 -8.48 -12.42
N ILE A 66 0.47 -9.02 -12.97
CA ILE A 66 0.47 -9.87 -14.18
C ILE A 66 0.08 -9.03 -15.39
N SER A 67 -1.04 -8.30 -15.27
CA SER A 67 -1.57 -7.45 -16.35
C SER A 67 -2.51 -6.38 -15.80
N THR A 68 -2.59 -5.25 -16.49
CA THR A 68 -3.64 -4.24 -16.33
C THR A 68 -4.69 -4.32 -17.44
N ASP A 69 -4.41 -5.10 -18.49
CA ASP A 69 -5.37 -5.51 -19.51
C ASP A 69 -5.95 -6.87 -19.11
N ILE A 70 -7.26 -6.90 -18.86
CA ILE A 70 -7.93 -8.10 -18.35
C ILE A 70 -8.50 -8.88 -19.52
N ASP A 71 -8.05 -10.12 -19.64
CA ASP A 71 -8.56 -11.08 -20.61
C ASP A 71 -10.05 -11.37 -20.29
N PRO A 72 -10.97 -11.12 -21.25
CA PRO A 72 -12.38 -11.38 -21.08
C PRO A 72 -12.71 -12.83 -20.69
N ASP A 73 -11.92 -13.78 -21.16
CA ASP A 73 -12.13 -15.21 -20.92
C ASP A 73 -11.89 -15.62 -19.45
N LEU A 74 -11.26 -14.75 -18.67
CA LEU A 74 -11.09 -14.94 -17.20
C LEU A 74 -12.35 -14.56 -16.42
N LEU A 75 -13.35 -13.95 -17.05
CA LEU A 75 -14.50 -13.37 -16.40
C LEU A 75 -15.81 -14.04 -16.84
N PRO A 76 -16.86 -14.03 -16.01
CA PRO A 76 -18.14 -14.53 -16.39
C PRO A 76 -18.70 -13.83 -17.64
N ALA A 77 -19.39 -14.58 -18.50
CA ALA A 77 -20.05 -14.03 -19.68
C ALA A 77 -21.01 -12.88 -19.32
N GLY A 78 -20.98 -11.82 -20.11
CA GLY A 78 -21.77 -10.60 -19.85
C GLY A 78 -21.21 -9.64 -18.82
N THR A 79 -19.93 -9.84 -18.40
CA THR A 79 -19.22 -8.84 -17.60
C THR A 79 -19.04 -7.56 -18.41
N ASP A 80 -19.34 -6.41 -17.79
CA ASP A 80 -19.08 -5.08 -18.38
C ASP A 80 -17.57 -4.77 -18.34
N LEU A 81 -16.90 -5.06 -19.46
CA LEU A 81 -15.46 -4.85 -19.61
C LEU A 81 -15.08 -3.36 -19.64
N ASP A 82 -15.95 -2.51 -20.15
CA ASP A 82 -15.69 -1.06 -20.19
C ASP A 82 -15.66 -0.45 -18.81
N ALA A 83 -16.51 -0.96 -17.90
CA ALA A 83 -16.47 -0.57 -16.50
C ALA A 83 -15.17 -1.00 -15.77
N LEU A 84 -14.47 -2.01 -16.28
CA LEU A 84 -13.21 -2.53 -15.69
C LEU A 84 -11.97 -1.90 -16.32
N ARG A 85 -12.08 -1.37 -17.52
CA ARG A 85 -10.97 -0.85 -18.32
C ARG A 85 -10.23 0.27 -17.58
N GLY A 86 -8.90 0.14 -17.51
CA GLY A 86 -8.00 1.14 -16.93
C GLY A 86 -8.02 1.25 -15.42
N ARG A 87 -8.92 0.52 -14.70
CA ARG A 87 -9.03 0.53 -13.23
C ARG A 87 -8.79 -0.83 -12.58
N SER A 88 -8.40 -1.81 -13.38
CA SER A 88 -8.23 -3.19 -12.92
C SER A 88 -6.78 -3.63 -13.03
N MET A 89 -6.36 -4.49 -12.11
CA MET A 89 -5.09 -5.21 -12.14
C MET A 89 -5.32 -6.68 -11.86
N LEU A 90 -4.83 -7.53 -12.73
CA LEU A 90 -4.67 -8.95 -12.46
C LEU A 90 -3.32 -9.16 -11.80
N VAL A 91 -3.31 -9.76 -10.63
CA VAL A 91 -2.10 -9.95 -9.83
C VAL A 91 -1.96 -11.39 -9.36
N ARG A 92 -0.73 -11.81 -9.06
CA ARG A 92 -0.46 -13.09 -8.39
C ARG A 92 -1.01 -13.06 -6.98
N LYS A 93 -1.59 -14.18 -6.53
CA LYS A 93 -1.99 -14.37 -5.14
C LYS A 93 -0.74 -14.63 -4.31
N CYS A 94 -0.40 -13.72 -3.42
CA CYS A 94 0.77 -13.78 -2.57
C CYS A 94 0.36 -13.89 -1.11
N GLN A 95 1.22 -14.49 -0.29
CA GLN A 95 1.08 -14.43 1.16
C GLN A 95 1.55 -13.06 1.64
N VAL A 96 0.68 -12.35 2.34
CA VAL A 96 0.98 -11.02 2.88
C VAL A 96 1.70 -11.17 4.21
N VAL A 97 2.83 -10.47 4.36
CA VAL A 97 3.47 -10.28 5.67
C VAL A 97 2.64 -9.26 6.46
N PRO A 98 2.27 -9.53 7.73
CA PRO A 98 1.38 -8.64 8.49
C PRO A 98 2.10 -7.40 9.05
N ILE A 99 2.91 -6.77 8.23
CA ILE A 99 3.68 -5.55 8.54
C ILE A 99 3.46 -4.53 7.43
N GLU A 100 3.20 -3.29 7.80
CA GLU A 100 3.27 -2.16 6.90
C GLU A 100 4.70 -1.59 6.91
N CYS A 101 5.35 -1.68 5.76
CA CYS A 101 6.72 -1.22 5.57
C CYS A 101 6.71 0.26 5.15
N VAL A 102 6.76 1.15 6.11
CA VAL A 102 6.72 2.60 5.87
C VAL A 102 8.12 3.17 5.91
N VAL A 103 8.48 3.99 4.91
CA VAL A 103 9.71 4.79 4.90
C VAL A 103 9.33 6.26 4.99
N ARG A 104 9.98 6.98 5.87
CA ARG A 104 9.74 8.41 6.08
C ARG A 104 10.99 9.22 5.73
N GLY A 105 10.86 10.11 4.75
CA GLY A 105 11.87 11.14 4.47
C GLY A 105 11.49 12.48 5.11
N TYR A 106 10.27 12.58 5.63
CA TYR A 106 9.73 13.77 6.28
C TYR A 106 9.00 13.38 7.57
N LEU A 107 9.04 14.28 8.56
CA LEU A 107 8.45 14.05 9.87
C LEU A 107 6.99 14.52 9.90
N ALA A 108 6.05 13.61 9.63
CA ALA A 108 4.62 13.92 9.55
C ALA A 108 3.72 12.82 10.13
N GLY A 109 2.45 13.12 10.34
CA GLY A 109 1.43 12.15 10.75
C GLY A 109 1.73 11.47 12.08
N SER A 110 1.63 10.12 12.13
CA SER A 110 1.92 9.35 13.34
C SER A 110 3.36 9.50 13.82
N GLY A 111 4.32 9.62 12.89
CA GLY A 111 5.73 9.85 13.23
C GLY A 111 5.96 11.20 13.92
N TRP A 112 5.28 12.26 13.49
CA TRP A 112 5.33 13.56 14.16
C TRP A 112 4.80 13.48 15.59
N LYS A 113 3.66 12.82 15.79
CA LYS A 113 3.07 12.66 17.14
C LYS A 113 4.02 11.93 18.08
N GLU A 114 4.59 10.82 17.64
CA GLU A 114 5.53 10.00 18.43
C GLU A 114 6.81 10.79 18.76
N TYR A 115 7.33 11.57 17.78
CA TYR A 115 8.48 12.43 18.00
C TYR A 115 8.21 13.53 19.04
N GLN A 116 7.04 14.16 19.01
CA GLN A 116 6.67 15.16 20.02
C GLN A 116 6.66 14.60 21.44
N GLU A 117 6.29 13.34 21.60
CA GLU A 117 6.20 12.68 22.92
C GLU A 117 7.55 12.19 23.44
N SER A 118 8.41 11.68 22.53
CA SER A 118 9.59 10.91 22.94
C SER A 118 10.92 11.37 22.30
N GLY A 119 10.87 12.23 21.31
CA GLY A 119 12.04 12.54 20.47
C GLY A 119 12.48 11.41 19.55
N LYS A 120 11.66 10.37 19.41
CA LYS A 120 11.95 9.16 18.62
C LYS A 120 10.77 8.84 17.69
N VAL A 121 11.03 8.01 16.67
CA VAL A 121 10.00 7.37 15.84
C VAL A 121 10.35 5.90 15.67
N CYS A 122 9.46 4.99 16.03
CA CYS A 122 9.70 3.53 16.01
C CYS A 122 11.01 3.14 16.74
N GLY A 123 11.32 3.81 17.87
CA GLY A 123 12.55 3.61 18.62
C GLY A 123 13.78 4.33 18.07
N ILE A 124 13.74 4.90 16.87
CA ILE A 124 14.85 5.63 16.25
C ILE A 124 14.93 7.04 16.82
N PRO A 125 16.02 7.43 17.50
CA PRO A 125 16.18 8.80 17.99
C PRO A 125 16.39 9.77 16.83
N LEU A 126 15.72 10.92 16.87
CA LEU A 126 15.86 11.96 15.86
C LEU A 126 16.48 13.23 16.46
N PRO A 127 17.09 14.09 15.64
CA PRO A 127 17.62 15.38 16.09
C PRO A 127 16.58 16.21 16.82
N ALA A 128 17.00 16.93 17.86
CA ALA A 128 16.12 17.85 18.58
C ALA A 128 15.77 19.07 17.72
N GLY A 129 14.57 19.61 17.93
CA GLY A 129 14.11 20.86 17.31
C GLY A 129 13.49 20.70 15.93
N LEU A 130 13.26 19.48 15.45
CA LEU A 130 12.47 19.25 14.23
C LEU A 130 11.03 19.73 14.41
N LYS A 131 10.45 20.22 13.32
CA LYS A 131 9.06 20.66 13.20
C LYS A 131 8.26 19.67 12.34
N GLU A 132 6.96 19.80 12.42
CA GLU A 132 6.07 19.04 11.52
C GLU A 132 6.38 19.36 10.07
N SER A 133 6.50 18.32 9.25
CA SER A 133 6.87 18.34 7.83
C SER A 133 8.35 18.66 7.54
N ASP A 134 9.20 18.77 8.53
CA ASP A 134 10.63 18.88 8.27
C ASP A 134 11.16 17.64 7.56
N GLN A 135 12.09 17.87 6.63
CA GLN A 135 12.83 16.80 5.99
C GLN A 135 13.82 16.17 6.99
N LEU A 136 13.83 14.86 7.05
CA LEU A 136 14.80 14.12 7.87
C LEU A 136 16.19 14.14 7.23
N PRO A 137 17.28 14.10 8.03
CA PRO A 137 18.64 14.02 7.51
C PRO A 137 18.85 12.83 6.55
N GLU A 138 18.19 11.71 6.85
CA GLU A 138 18.13 10.53 6.01
C GLU A 138 16.75 9.87 6.14
N PRO A 139 16.26 9.16 5.11
CA PRO A 139 15.01 8.40 5.22
C PRO A 139 15.14 7.30 6.28
N ILE A 140 14.12 7.17 7.12
CA ILE A 140 14.05 6.15 8.17
C ILE A 140 12.99 5.11 7.86
N PHE A 141 13.25 3.84 8.20
CA PHE A 141 12.28 2.76 8.10
C PHE A 141 11.49 2.66 9.41
N THR A 142 10.19 2.84 9.30
CA THR A 142 9.25 2.95 10.44
C THR A 142 8.12 1.95 10.26
N PRO A 143 8.32 0.66 10.59
CA PRO A 143 7.32 -0.37 10.42
C PRO A 143 6.11 -0.14 11.31
N ALA A 144 4.95 -0.64 10.87
CA ALA A 144 3.74 -0.68 11.67
C ALA A 144 3.09 -2.07 11.57
N THR A 145 2.31 -2.46 12.58
CA THR A 145 1.47 -3.65 12.49
C THR A 145 0.37 -3.42 11.47
N LYS A 146 0.00 -4.48 10.75
CA LYS A 146 -1.16 -4.44 9.88
C LYS A 146 -2.37 -4.99 10.63
N GLU A 147 -3.08 -4.11 11.31
CA GLU A 147 -4.25 -4.50 12.09
C GLU A 147 -5.42 -4.90 11.17
N GLN A 148 -6.17 -5.93 11.57
CA GLN A 148 -7.39 -6.34 10.86
C GLN A 148 -8.57 -5.40 11.16
N SER A 149 -8.53 -4.72 12.31
CA SER A 149 -9.50 -3.71 12.74
C SER A 149 -8.82 -2.65 13.59
N GLY A 150 -9.13 -1.37 13.36
CA GLY A 150 -8.51 -0.24 14.05
C GLY A 150 -7.45 0.45 13.19
N HIS A 151 -6.49 1.08 13.85
CA HIS A 151 -5.38 1.77 13.19
C HIS A 151 -4.10 0.94 13.32
N ASP A 152 -3.26 0.99 12.29
CA ASP A 152 -1.93 0.40 12.32
C ASP A 152 -1.09 1.10 13.42
N ILE A 153 -0.34 0.31 14.19
CA ILE A 153 0.46 0.79 15.32
C ILE A 153 1.93 0.77 14.92
N ASN A 154 2.60 1.90 15.06
CA ASN A 154 4.04 1.99 14.87
C ASN A 154 4.74 1.02 15.82
N ILE A 155 5.69 0.25 15.32
CA ILE A 155 6.50 -0.69 16.08
C ILE A 155 7.99 -0.45 15.83
N SER A 156 8.83 -0.89 16.74
CA SER A 156 10.27 -0.89 16.54
C SER A 156 10.71 -1.97 15.55
N PHE A 157 11.93 -1.87 15.04
CA PHE A 157 12.50 -2.89 14.17
C PHE A 157 12.65 -4.23 14.89
N GLU A 158 12.99 -4.22 16.18
CA GLU A 158 13.11 -5.41 17.02
C GLU A 158 11.78 -6.13 17.19
N GLU A 159 10.69 -5.40 17.37
CA GLU A 159 9.34 -5.96 17.42
C GLU A 159 8.94 -6.57 16.06
N MET A 160 9.28 -5.91 14.94
CA MET A 160 9.09 -6.48 13.60
C MET A 160 9.86 -7.78 13.43
N VAL A 161 11.12 -7.84 13.89
CA VAL A 161 11.95 -9.06 13.86
C VAL A 161 11.29 -10.20 14.62
N ALA A 162 10.68 -9.92 15.75
CA ALA A 162 9.94 -10.92 16.54
C ALA A 162 8.75 -11.51 15.77
N VAL A 163 8.10 -10.73 14.89
CA VAL A 163 6.95 -11.17 14.09
C VAL A 163 7.39 -11.90 12.82
N THR A 164 8.42 -11.43 12.12
CA THR A 164 8.77 -11.87 10.76
C THR A 164 10.03 -12.73 10.70
N GLY A 165 10.83 -12.72 11.73
CA GLY A 165 12.20 -13.26 11.73
C GLY A 165 13.22 -12.27 11.15
N ALA A 166 14.47 -12.36 11.61
CA ALA A 166 15.52 -11.39 11.29
C ALA A 166 15.79 -11.25 9.78
N ALA A 167 15.89 -12.36 9.06
CA ALA A 167 16.20 -12.33 7.63
C ALA A 167 15.11 -11.62 6.80
N ALA A 168 13.82 -11.88 7.10
CA ALA A 168 12.72 -11.23 6.41
C ALA A 168 12.62 -9.74 6.78
N ALA A 169 12.81 -9.40 8.07
CA ALA A 169 12.80 -8.01 8.53
C ALA A 169 13.87 -7.16 7.83
N GLU A 170 15.10 -7.67 7.75
CA GLU A 170 16.21 -6.97 7.09
C GLU A 170 15.96 -6.79 5.59
N GLU A 171 15.47 -7.82 4.91
CA GLU A 171 15.17 -7.73 3.48
C GLU A 171 14.03 -6.74 3.20
N LEU A 172 12.97 -6.74 4.02
CA LEU A 172 11.88 -5.78 3.90
C LEU A 172 12.36 -4.35 4.15
N ARG A 173 13.18 -4.12 5.19
CA ARG A 173 13.76 -2.82 5.49
C ARG A 173 14.61 -2.31 4.32
N ARG A 174 15.54 -3.13 3.85
CA ARG A 174 16.45 -2.78 2.74
C ARG A 174 15.67 -2.40 1.48
N ARG A 175 14.74 -3.27 1.05
CA ARG A 175 13.93 -3.01 -0.15
C ARG A 175 13.05 -1.78 -0.02
N SER A 176 12.45 -1.57 1.14
CA SER A 176 11.59 -0.40 1.36
C SER A 176 12.35 0.91 1.24
N ILE A 177 13.57 0.98 1.82
CA ILE A 177 14.44 2.15 1.71
C ILE A 177 14.89 2.36 0.26
N GLU A 178 15.31 1.30 -0.44
CA GLU A 178 15.71 1.36 -1.85
C GLU A 178 14.57 1.86 -2.74
N LEU A 179 13.35 1.35 -2.57
CA LEU A 179 12.17 1.79 -3.31
C LEU A 179 11.84 3.26 -3.04
N TYR A 180 11.91 3.68 -1.78
CA TYR A 180 11.70 5.08 -1.42
C TYR A 180 12.72 5.98 -2.12
N GLN A 181 14.01 5.61 -2.10
CA GLN A 181 15.08 6.38 -2.74
C GLN A 181 14.92 6.43 -4.26
N GLN A 182 14.55 5.33 -4.91
CA GLN A 182 14.26 5.33 -6.35
C GLN A 182 13.12 6.31 -6.68
N GLY A 183 12.02 6.28 -5.92
CA GLY A 183 10.91 7.19 -6.14
C GLY A 183 11.24 8.66 -5.81
N ALA A 184 12.07 8.92 -4.80
CA ALA A 184 12.46 10.27 -4.41
C ALA A 184 13.45 10.92 -5.40
N ASN A 185 14.18 10.11 -6.17
CA ASN A 185 15.18 10.56 -7.15
C ASN A 185 14.61 10.67 -8.57
N TRP A 186 13.33 10.31 -8.75
CA TRP A 186 12.61 10.44 -10.02
C TRP A 186 12.25 11.91 -10.28
#